data_f360a7ea7adb512f815a86ea8807a39e
#
_entry.id   f360a7ea7adb512f815a86ea8807a39e
#
_cell.length_a   1.000
_cell.length_b   1.000
_cell.length_c   1.000
_cell.angle_alpha   90.00
_cell.angle_beta   90.00
_cell.angle_gamma   90.00
#
_symmetry.space_group_name_H-M   'P 1'
#
loop_
_entity.id
_entity.type
_entity.pdbx_description
1 polymer ?
#
loop_
_entity_poly.entity_id
_entity_poly.type
_entity_poly.pdbx_seq_one_letter_code
_entity_poly.pdbx_strand_id
1 'polypeptide(L)'
;MEVENGTRENVEAVLKEMLQRKSFSKYKFVLISMHPEELRHLENRQVRVETRVWYGDSRKALRRFAWLKLRAAMIIDENLQIQKKASNTIHVYLSHGSPVKSIRESYNCTPDTDYMLSQAPFWNPINEYELRIPVERMVTLGFPRNDALFSDKSDLLNLFDQKFNKLVVWYPTFRQHRIHEAVIPQHSSFSIPLIHDEAAARRINELAAQYGILLVVKPHPVQDLSLIRELQLDHLIFIYDDFFVSNGITAHDFLGKTDALITDYSSIIFDYLLTGKPVALTIEDYEQYKEQQGFAIDFKMLKSCSTILDTPEDFAAFFRDLVEGNDPLKEKREEVMRLTNTYLDGNSTKRVVDWMEELLQRPR
;
A
#
# COMPACT_ATOMS: atom_id res chain seq x y z
N MET A 1 -8.54 -16.92 1.28
CA MET A 1 -8.00 -15.57 1.06
C MET A 1 -7.54 -15.02 2.39
N GLU A 2 -6.37 -14.46 2.47
CA GLU A 2 -5.86 -13.81 3.68
C GLU A 2 -5.92 -12.30 3.54
N VAL A 3 -6.40 -11.65 4.60
CA VAL A 3 -6.53 -10.19 4.70
C VAL A 3 -5.86 -9.76 6.00
N GLU A 4 -4.91 -8.87 5.94
CA GLU A 4 -4.22 -8.34 7.10
C GLU A 4 -4.76 -6.94 7.46
N ASN A 5 -4.92 -6.70 8.77
CA ASN A 5 -5.16 -5.38 9.40
C ASN A 5 -6.22 -4.50 8.73
N GLY A 6 -7.36 -5.06 8.32
CA GLY A 6 -8.47 -4.26 7.77
C GLY A 6 -8.14 -3.48 6.49
N THR A 7 -6.94 -3.65 5.94
CA THR A 7 -6.57 -3.00 4.69
C THR A 7 -7.33 -3.64 3.54
N ARG A 8 -8.18 -2.83 2.93
CA ARG A 8 -8.96 -3.14 1.75
C ARG A 8 -8.05 -3.00 0.53
N GLU A 9 -7.21 -4.00 0.30
CA GLU A 9 -6.23 -3.99 -0.76
C GLU A 9 -6.59 -4.95 -1.90
N ASN A 10 -5.59 -5.64 -2.45
CA ASN A 10 -5.77 -6.52 -3.60
C ASN A 10 -6.77 -7.65 -3.36
N VAL A 11 -6.79 -8.26 -2.16
CA VAL A 11 -7.68 -9.39 -1.86
C VAL A 11 -9.15 -8.95 -1.89
N GLU A 12 -9.49 -7.79 -1.35
CA GLU A 12 -10.87 -7.28 -1.37
C GLU A 12 -11.33 -6.95 -2.79
N ALA A 13 -10.48 -6.32 -3.60
CA ALA A 13 -10.77 -6.02 -4.99
C ALA A 13 -11.06 -7.30 -5.78
N VAL A 14 -10.18 -8.31 -5.65
CA VAL A 14 -10.35 -9.62 -6.27
C VAL A 14 -11.62 -10.33 -5.80
N LEU A 15 -11.89 -10.33 -4.49
CA LEU A 15 -13.09 -10.95 -3.93
C LEU A 15 -14.38 -10.32 -4.48
N LYS A 16 -14.45 -8.99 -4.50
CA LYS A 16 -15.62 -8.27 -5.03
C LYS A 16 -15.90 -8.62 -6.48
N GLU A 17 -14.87 -8.65 -7.30
CA GLU A 17 -14.99 -9.02 -8.71
C GLU A 17 -15.41 -10.49 -8.87
N MET A 18 -14.82 -11.43 -8.11
CA MET A 18 -15.21 -12.84 -8.16
C MET A 18 -16.66 -13.07 -7.76
N LEU A 19 -17.17 -12.34 -6.76
CA LEU A 19 -18.56 -12.48 -6.30
C LEU A 19 -19.59 -12.02 -7.35
N GLN A 20 -19.21 -11.14 -8.27
CA GLN A 20 -20.08 -10.68 -9.34
C GLN A 20 -20.16 -11.67 -10.51
N ARG A 21 -19.25 -12.64 -10.58
CA ARG A 21 -19.13 -13.57 -11.71
C ARG A 21 -19.84 -14.89 -11.46
N LYS A 22 -20.67 -15.30 -12.41
CA LYS A 22 -21.41 -16.57 -12.37
C LYS A 22 -20.50 -17.80 -12.23
N SER A 23 -19.32 -17.77 -12.86
CA SER A 23 -18.33 -18.82 -12.85
C SER A 23 -17.81 -19.16 -11.44
N PHE A 24 -17.81 -18.19 -10.54
CA PHE A 24 -17.39 -18.38 -9.14
C PHE A 24 -18.54 -18.78 -8.20
N SER A 25 -19.80 -18.85 -8.66
CA SER A 25 -20.95 -19.18 -7.79
C SER A 25 -20.87 -20.55 -7.11
N LYS A 26 -20.12 -21.49 -7.69
CA LYS A 26 -19.88 -22.83 -7.15
C LYS A 26 -18.84 -22.88 -6.03
N TYR A 27 -18.02 -21.82 -5.85
CA TYR A 27 -16.99 -21.77 -4.83
C TYR A 27 -17.50 -21.11 -3.55
N LYS A 28 -16.91 -21.52 -2.44
CA LYS A 28 -17.04 -20.86 -1.13
C LYS A 28 -15.76 -20.11 -0.84
N PHE A 29 -15.88 -18.87 -0.42
CA PHE A 29 -14.76 -18.04 -0.04
C PHE A 29 -14.60 -18.07 1.48
N VAL A 30 -13.39 -18.29 1.95
CA VAL A 30 -13.04 -18.18 3.37
C VAL A 30 -12.01 -17.06 3.48
N LEU A 31 -12.40 -15.96 4.10
CA LEU A 31 -11.52 -14.87 4.47
C LEU A 31 -10.87 -15.21 5.81
N ILE A 32 -9.57 -15.06 5.90
CA ILE A 32 -8.78 -15.35 7.09
C ILE A 32 -8.09 -14.06 7.51
N SER A 33 -8.37 -13.57 8.72
CA SER A 33 -7.84 -12.31 9.23
C SER A 33 -7.44 -12.42 10.69
N MET A 34 -6.50 -11.57 11.11
CA MET A 34 -6.21 -11.33 12.52
C MET A 34 -7.36 -10.58 13.22
N HIS A 35 -8.06 -9.74 12.46
CA HIS A 35 -9.18 -8.88 12.90
C HIS A 35 -10.46 -9.26 12.16
N PRO A 36 -11.03 -10.45 12.41
CA PRO A 36 -12.19 -10.95 11.66
C PRO A 36 -13.43 -10.07 11.85
N GLU A 37 -13.54 -9.33 12.96
CA GLU A 37 -14.62 -8.40 13.27
C GLU A 37 -14.76 -7.30 12.20
N GLU A 38 -13.67 -6.83 11.65
CA GLU A 38 -13.65 -5.79 10.62
C GLU A 38 -14.21 -6.28 9.28
N LEU A 39 -14.14 -7.60 9.03
CA LEU A 39 -14.55 -8.23 7.78
C LEU A 39 -15.93 -8.88 7.84
N ARG A 40 -16.58 -8.95 9.04
CA ARG A 40 -17.86 -9.61 9.19
C ARG A 40 -18.98 -9.06 8.31
N HIS A 41 -18.91 -7.79 7.95
CA HIS A 41 -19.86 -7.15 7.03
C HIS A 41 -19.84 -7.77 5.62
N LEU A 42 -18.76 -8.50 5.25
CA LEU A 42 -18.64 -9.23 3.98
C LEU A 42 -19.27 -10.63 4.04
N GLU A 43 -19.62 -11.12 5.23
CA GLU A 43 -20.20 -12.46 5.38
C GLU A 43 -21.55 -12.59 4.67
N ASN A 44 -21.72 -13.69 3.94
CA ASN A 44 -22.96 -14.03 3.26
C ASN A 44 -22.99 -15.54 3.00
N ARG A 45 -23.93 -16.02 2.17
CA ARG A 45 -24.05 -17.45 1.83
C ARG A 45 -22.81 -18.02 1.12
N GLN A 46 -22.00 -17.20 0.51
CA GLN A 46 -20.81 -17.60 -0.25
C GLN A 46 -19.52 -17.25 0.46
N VAL A 47 -19.51 -16.22 1.28
CA VAL A 47 -18.34 -15.69 2.01
C VAL A 47 -18.45 -15.99 3.49
N ARG A 48 -17.39 -16.52 4.07
CA ARG A 48 -17.24 -16.76 5.50
C ARG A 48 -15.95 -16.11 5.98
N VAL A 49 -16.00 -15.52 7.17
CA VAL A 49 -14.84 -14.91 7.84
C VAL A 49 -14.38 -15.81 8.99
N GLU A 50 -13.10 -16.10 9.05
CA GLU A 50 -12.44 -16.94 10.06
C GLU A 50 -11.26 -16.18 10.66
N THR A 51 -11.04 -16.41 11.95
CA THR A 51 -9.84 -15.92 12.62
C THR A 51 -8.61 -16.67 12.14
N ARG A 52 -7.51 -15.97 11.95
CA ARG A 52 -6.22 -16.59 11.65
C ARG A 52 -5.77 -17.44 12.85
N VAL A 53 -5.20 -18.60 12.54
CA VAL A 53 -4.79 -19.58 13.53
C VAL A 53 -3.28 -19.63 13.60
N TRP A 54 -2.71 -19.49 14.81
CA TRP A 54 -1.29 -19.52 15.12
C TRP A 54 -0.84 -20.83 15.77
N TYR A 55 0.46 -21.07 15.72
CA TYR A 55 1.07 -22.14 16.51
C TYR A 55 0.91 -21.82 18.01
N GLY A 56 0.20 -22.63 18.73
CA GLY A 56 -0.20 -22.38 20.12
C GLY A 56 -1.71 -22.28 20.34
N ASP A 57 -2.47 -22.08 19.27
CA ASP A 57 -3.92 -22.14 19.33
C ASP A 57 -4.44 -23.56 19.64
N SER A 58 -5.72 -23.66 19.97
CA SER A 58 -6.34 -24.94 20.28
C SER A 58 -6.15 -25.95 19.16
N ARG A 59 -5.96 -27.23 19.51
CA ARG A 59 -5.84 -28.33 18.53
C ARG A 59 -7.05 -28.40 17.57
N LYS A 60 -8.24 -27.98 18.02
CA LYS A 60 -9.44 -27.91 17.20
C LYS A 60 -9.32 -26.83 16.12
N ALA A 61 -8.84 -25.64 16.47
CA ALA A 61 -8.61 -24.52 15.54
C ALA A 61 -7.53 -24.90 14.50
N LEU A 62 -6.41 -25.45 14.95
CA LEU A 62 -5.34 -25.93 14.07
C LEU A 62 -5.81 -26.99 13.07
N ARG A 63 -6.60 -28.00 13.54
CA ARG A 63 -7.15 -29.05 12.65
C ARG A 63 -8.12 -28.46 11.63
N ARG A 64 -8.98 -27.51 12.04
CA ARG A 64 -9.91 -26.84 11.13
C ARG A 64 -9.17 -26.04 10.07
N PHE A 65 -8.16 -25.28 10.45
CA PHE A 65 -7.35 -24.50 9.52
C PHE A 65 -6.58 -25.40 8.53
N ALA A 66 -5.99 -26.51 9.03
CA ALA A 66 -5.35 -27.48 8.16
C ALA A 66 -6.34 -28.13 7.18
N TRP A 67 -7.55 -28.45 7.64
CA TRP A 67 -8.61 -28.99 6.80
C TRP A 67 -9.04 -28.02 5.69
N LEU A 68 -9.20 -26.74 6.01
CA LEU A 68 -9.49 -25.69 5.02
C LEU A 68 -8.40 -25.64 3.94
N LYS A 69 -7.12 -25.65 4.35
CA LYS A 69 -6.00 -25.61 3.41
C LYS A 69 -5.93 -26.86 2.51
N LEU A 70 -6.25 -28.03 3.04
CA LEU A 70 -6.27 -29.28 2.26
C LEU A 70 -7.39 -29.32 1.22
N ARG A 71 -8.49 -28.59 1.45
CA ARG A 71 -9.65 -28.55 0.54
C ARG A 71 -9.69 -27.32 -0.35
N ALA A 72 -8.79 -26.39 -0.14
CA ALA A 72 -8.73 -25.18 -0.94
C ALA A 72 -8.38 -25.50 -2.40
N ALA A 73 -9.21 -25.03 -3.31
CA ALA A 73 -8.88 -25.04 -4.72
C ALA A 73 -7.79 -24.03 -5.05
N MET A 74 -7.85 -22.86 -4.39
CA MET A 74 -6.89 -21.78 -4.52
C MET A 74 -6.70 -21.10 -3.16
N ILE A 75 -5.46 -20.74 -2.85
CA ILE A 75 -5.07 -19.86 -1.75
C ILE A 75 -4.64 -18.54 -2.37
N ILE A 76 -5.16 -17.45 -1.87
CA ILE A 76 -4.83 -16.09 -2.32
C ILE A 76 -4.40 -15.32 -1.08
N ASP A 77 -3.21 -14.74 -1.10
CA ASP A 77 -2.69 -13.93 0.00
C ASP A 77 -1.88 -12.72 -0.49
N GLU A 78 -1.60 -11.81 0.42
CA GLU A 78 -0.81 -10.60 0.17
C GLU A 78 0.51 -10.57 0.94
N ASN A 79 0.73 -11.51 1.89
CA ASN A 79 1.83 -11.44 2.84
C ASN A 79 2.70 -12.71 2.92
N LEU A 80 2.49 -13.69 2.02
CA LEU A 80 3.20 -14.98 1.99
C LEU A 80 3.11 -15.78 3.30
N GLN A 81 2.04 -15.61 4.05
CA GLN A 81 1.93 -16.19 5.38
C GLN A 81 1.15 -17.52 5.41
N ILE A 82 0.44 -17.84 4.34
CA ILE A 82 -0.30 -19.10 4.22
C ILE A 82 0.44 -20.06 3.29
N GLN A 83 0.96 -21.14 3.85
CA GLN A 83 1.52 -22.25 3.07
C GLN A 83 0.42 -23.21 2.63
N LYS A 84 0.45 -23.65 1.38
CA LYS A 84 -0.42 -24.71 0.90
C LYS A 84 -0.07 -26.06 1.57
N LYS A 85 -1.04 -26.96 1.65
CA LYS A 85 -0.89 -28.30 2.24
C LYS A 85 -1.17 -29.45 1.26
N ALA A 86 -1.72 -29.13 0.08
CA ALA A 86 -2.02 -30.09 -0.95
C ALA A 86 -1.38 -29.67 -2.27
N SER A 87 -0.84 -30.64 -3.00
CA SER A 87 -0.16 -30.39 -4.29
C SER A 87 -1.10 -29.86 -5.37
N ASN A 88 -2.39 -30.16 -5.26
CA ASN A 88 -3.43 -29.69 -6.20
C ASN A 88 -4.05 -28.34 -5.83
N THR A 89 -3.60 -27.69 -4.76
CA THR A 89 -3.98 -26.33 -4.40
C THR A 89 -3.12 -25.33 -5.14
N ILE A 90 -3.73 -24.37 -5.81
CA ILE A 90 -3.01 -23.25 -6.45
C ILE A 90 -2.78 -22.16 -5.40
N HIS A 91 -1.54 -21.71 -5.24
CA HIS A 91 -1.21 -20.60 -4.35
C HIS A 91 -0.81 -19.37 -5.19
N VAL A 92 -1.58 -18.29 -5.04
CA VAL A 92 -1.38 -17.00 -5.70
C VAL A 92 -1.05 -15.96 -4.66
N TYR A 93 0.14 -15.41 -4.75
CA TYR A 93 0.58 -14.26 -3.96
C TYR A 93 0.33 -12.97 -4.73
N LEU A 94 -0.57 -12.12 -4.22
CA LEU A 94 -0.98 -10.87 -4.87
C LEU A 94 0.05 -9.74 -4.72
N SER A 95 1.08 -9.95 -3.91
CA SER A 95 2.07 -8.96 -3.50
C SER A 95 1.49 -7.86 -2.60
N HIS A 96 2.33 -7.36 -1.71
CA HIS A 96 2.01 -6.21 -0.85
C HIS A 96 2.47 -4.88 -1.47
N GLY A 97 3.16 -4.93 -2.61
CA GLY A 97 3.69 -3.77 -3.33
C GLY A 97 5.08 -4.03 -3.90
N SER A 98 5.52 -3.13 -4.77
CA SER A 98 6.84 -3.20 -5.38
C SER A 98 7.90 -2.70 -4.41
N PRO A 99 9.00 -3.45 -4.14
CA PRO A 99 9.91 -3.15 -3.05
C PRO A 99 10.79 -1.92 -3.35
N VAL A 100 10.73 -0.91 -2.50
CA VAL A 100 11.72 0.20 -2.42
C VAL A 100 12.85 -0.21 -1.49
N LYS A 101 12.47 -0.71 -0.30
CA LYS A 101 13.37 -1.19 0.75
C LYS A 101 13.80 -2.61 0.47
N SER A 102 15.04 -2.98 0.85
CA SER A 102 15.39 -4.39 0.89
C SER A 102 14.60 -5.10 1.98
N ILE A 103 13.97 -6.20 1.61
CA ILE A 103 13.14 -7.04 2.50
C ILE A 103 13.67 -8.45 2.62
N ARG A 104 14.80 -8.75 1.95
CA ARG A 104 15.38 -10.08 1.84
C ARG A 104 15.62 -10.78 3.18
N GLU A 105 16.04 -10.04 4.20
CA GLU A 105 16.32 -10.59 5.52
C GLU A 105 15.04 -10.75 6.38
N SER A 106 14.00 -10.00 6.05
CA SER A 106 12.74 -9.98 6.81
C SER A 106 11.79 -11.11 6.41
N TYR A 107 11.92 -11.64 5.19
CA TYR A 107 11.04 -12.68 4.66
C TYR A 107 11.78 -14.02 4.53
N ASN A 108 11.42 -14.96 5.38
CA ASN A 108 11.67 -16.37 5.16
C ASN A 108 10.63 -16.91 4.17
N CYS A 109 10.79 -16.55 2.90
CA CYS A 109 9.84 -16.90 1.86
C CYS A 109 9.84 -18.41 1.64
N THR A 110 8.65 -18.96 1.59
CA THR A 110 8.44 -20.36 1.27
C THR A 110 8.36 -20.53 -0.24
N PRO A 111 9.05 -21.53 -0.82
CA PRO A 111 8.99 -21.84 -2.24
C PRO A 111 7.61 -22.31 -2.74
N ASP A 112 6.60 -22.40 -1.85
CA ASP A 112 5.30 -23.02 -2.13
C ASP A 112 4.32 -22.14 -2.92
N THR A 113 4.67 -20.87 -3.19
CA THR A 113 3.89 -19.99 -4.05
C THR A 113 3.98 -20.45 -5.49
N ASP A 114 2.87 -20.76 -6.13
CA ASP A 114 2.84 -21.16 -7.54
C ASP A 114 2.96 -19.94 -8.44
N TYR A 115 2.31 -18.82 -8.04
CA TYR A 115 2.30 -17.58 -8.82
C TYR A 115 2.40 -16.37 -7.91
N MET A 116 3.09 -15.34 -8.39
CA MET A 116 3.19 -14.03 -7.78
C MET A 116 2.77 -12.95 -8.80
N LEU A 117 1.93 -12.00 -8.38
CA LEU A 117 1.64 -10.82 -9.20
C LEU A 117 2.82 -9.85 -9.23
N SER A 118 3.02 -9.25 -10.38
CA SER A 118 4.01 -8.20 -10.64
C SER A 118 3.37 -7.04 -11.39
N GLN A 119 3.81 -5.80 -11.10
CA GLN A 119 3.33 -4.61 -11.81
C GLN A 119 3.97 -4.47 -13.20
N ALA A 120 5.24 -4.85 -13.32
CA ALA A 120 5.98 -4.79 -14.58
C ALA A 120 7.13 -5.81 -14.59
N PRO A 121 7.63 -6.21 -15.77
CA PRO A 121 8.82 -7.08 -15.88
C PRO A 121 10.08 -6.51 -15.19
N PHE A 122 10.16 -5.18 -15.07
CA PHE A 122 11.21 -4.50 -14.31
C PHE A 122 11.37 -5.06 -12.88
N TRP A 123 10.26 -5.43 -12.24
CA TRP A 123 10.25 -5.92 -10.87
C TRP A 123 10.65 -7.39 -10.72
N ASN A 124 10.58 -8.17 -11.80
CA ASN A 124 10.74 -9.62 -11.69
C ASN A 124 12.10 -10.02 -11.11
N PRO A 125 13.26 -9.55 -11.61
CA PRO A 125 14.56 -9.91 -11.05
C PRO A 125 14.76 -9.36 -9.64
N ILE A 126 14.15 -8.20 -9.32
CA ILE A 126 14.21 -7.60 -7.98
C ILE A 126 13.43 -8.47 -7.00
N ASN A 127 12.20 -8.85 -7.35
CA ASN A 127 11.36 -9.71 -6.52
C ASN A 127 11.97 -11.11 -6.36
N GLU A 128 12.63 -11.68 -7.38
CA GLU A 128 13.35 -12.94 -7.26
C GLU A 128 14.47 -12.82 -6.24
N TYR A 129 15.25 -11.75 -6.29
CA TYR A 129 16.31 -11.51 -5.32
C TYR A 129 15.77 -11.29 -3.90
N GLU A 130 14.76 -10.44 -3.74
CA GLU A 130 14.23 -10.04 -2.43
C GLU A 130 13.35 -11.14 -1.79
N LEU A 131 12.50 -11.81 -2.57
CA LEU A 131 11.51 -12.77 -2.09
C LEU A 131 11.87 -14.23 -2.37
N ARG A 132 12.94 -14.50 -3.11
CA ARG A 132 13.35 -15.85 -3.51
C ARG A 132 12.27 -16.64 -4.26
N ILE A 133 11.37 -15.93 -4.94
CA ILE A 133 10.34 -16.50 -5.82
C ILE A 133 10.89 -16.46 -7.25
N PRO A 134 11.03 -17.62 -7.95
CA PRO A 134 11.56 -17.64 -9.30
C PRO A 134 10.77 -16.77 -10.29
N VAL A 135 11.46 -16.10 -11.21
CA VAL A 135 10.85 -15.21 -12.21
C VAL A 135 9.74 -15.92 -13.02
N GLU A 136 9.89 -17.22 -13.29
CA GLU A 136 8.93 -18.04 -14.02
C GLU A 136 7.58 -18.17 -13.33
N ARG A 137 7.52 -17.87 -12.04
CA ARG A 137 6.27 -17.82 -11.25
C ARG A 137 5.64 -16.45 -11.22
N MET A 138 6.28 -15.43 -11.79
CA MET A 138 5.76 -14.06 -11.78
C MET A 138 4.86 -13.82 -12.98
N VAL A 139 3.71 -13.19 -12.69
CA VAL A 139 2.69 -12.90 -13.69
C VAL A 139 2.44 -11.39 -13.68
N THR A 140 2.74 -10.74 -14.79
CA THR A 140 2.56 -9.28 -14.92
C THR A 140 1.12 -8.97 -15.32
N LEU A 141 0.28 -8.59 -14.35
CA LEU A 141 -1.14 -8.25 -14.54
C LEU A 141 -1.54 -6.91 -13.91
N GLY A 142 -0.60 -6.26 -13.22
CA GLY A 142 -0.85 -5.11 -12.37
C GLY A 142 -1.43 -5.51 -11.00
N PHE A 143 -1.56 -4.55 -10.10
CA PHE A 143 -2.15 -4.80 -8.78
C PHE A 143 -3.62 -4.39 -8.77
N PRO A 144 -4.54 -5.28 -8.33
CA PRO A 144 -5.98 -5.02 -8.27
C PRO A 144 -6.36 -3.75 -7.51
N ARG A 145 -5.67 -3.44 -6.40
CA ARG A 145 -5.92 -2.24 -5.60
C ARG A 145 -5.74 -0.93 -6.38
N ASN A 146 -4.86 -0.94 -7.38
CA ASN A 146 -4.55 0.25 -8.16
C ASN A 146 -5.70 0.71 -9.04
N ASP A 147 -6.68 -0.15 -9.32
CA ASP A 147 -7.87 0.24 -10.08
C ASP A 147 -8.69 1.32 -9.35
N ALA A 148 -8.61 1.35 -8.01
CA ALA A 148 -9.27 2.37 -7.20
C ALA A 148 -8.71 3.80 -7.43
N LEU A 149 -7.46 3.94 -7.88
CA LEU A 149 -6.87 5.24 -8.26
C LEU A 149 -7.64 5.93 -9.40
N PHE A 150 -8.29 5.13 -10.26
CA PHE A 150 -9.03 5.59 -11.42
C PHE A 150 -10.54 5.72 -11.15
N SER A 151 -10.99 5.44 -9.91
CA SER A 151 -12.40 5.52 -9.55
C SER A 151 -12.92 6.95 -9.58
N ASP A 152 -14.16 7.15 -10.07
CA ASP A 152 -14.82 8.45 -10.02
C ASP A 152 -15.59 8.62 -8.70
N LYS A 153 -14.85 8.91 -7.61
CA LYS A 153 -15.40 9.21 -6.28
C LYS A 153 -15.17 10.69 -5.95
N SER A 154 -15.80 11.59 -6.71
CA SER A 154 -15.69 13.06 -6.51
C SER A 154 -16.12 13.50 -5.12
N ASP A 155 -17.04 12.77 -4.48
CA ASP A 155 -17.57 13.09 -3.15
C ASP A 155 -16.55 12.99 -2.01
N LEU A 156 -15.37 12.37 -2.26
CA LEU A 156 -14.32 12.25 -1.25
C LEU A 156 -13.77 13.60 -0.78
N LEU A 157 -13.82 14.62 -1.61
CA LEU A 157 -13.37 15.96 -1.24
C LEU A 157 -14.31 16.61 -0.20
N ASN A 158 -15.56 16.17 -0.14
CA ASN A 158 -16.56 16.65 0.83
C ASN A 158 -16.37 16.06 2.24
N LEU A 159 -15.40 15.16 2.42
CA LEU A 159 -15.06 14.60 3.74
C LEU A 159 -14.31 15.60 4.63
N PHE A 160 -13.90 16.73 4.08
CA PHE A 160 -13.14 17.76 4.79
C PHE A 160 -13.97 19.05 4.88
N ASP A 161 -14.09 19.57 6.09
CA ASP A 161 -14.80 20.84 6.35
C ASP A 161 -13.99 22.07 5.91
N GLN A 162 -12.68 21.91 5.76
CA GLN A 162 -11.76 22.99 5.38
C GLN A 162 -11.96 23.40 3.91
N LYS A 163 -11.79 24.69 3.64
CA LYS A 163 -11.71 25.18 2.26
C LYS A 163 -10.27 25.10 1.76
N PHE A 164 -10.08 24.46 0.65
CA PHE A 164 -8.76 24.29 0.00
C PHE A 164 -8.89 24.33 -1.52
N ASN A 165 -7.80 24.66 -2.19
CA ASN A 165 -7.68 24.63 -3.65
C ASN A 165 -7.05 23.32 -4.13
N LYS A 166 -6.14 22.74 -3.33
CA LYS A 166 -5.40 21.53 -3.62
C LYS A 166 -5.35 20.62 -2.40
N LEU A 167 -5.48 19.32 -2.65
CA LEU A 167 -5.36 18.27 -1.65
C LEU A 167 -4.04 17.53 -1.83
N VAL A 168 -3.15 17.63 -0.85
CA VAL A 168 -1.87 16.93 -0.84
C VAL A 168 -1.88 15.88 0.25
N VAL A 169 -1.46 14.68 -0.06
CA VAL A 169 -1.34 13.60 0.93
C VAL A 169 0.13 13.33 1.25
N TRP A 170 0.42 13.09 2.52
CA TRP A 170 1.74 12.73 3.00
C TRP A 170 1.72 11.36 3.69
N TYR A 171 2.43 10.39 3.12
CA TYR A 171 2.57 9.02 3.63
C TYR A 171 4.02 8.79 4.09
N PRO A 172 4.38 9.18 5.32
CA PRO A 172 5.70 8.91 5.87
C PRO A 172 5.86 7.44 6.24
N THR A 173 7.05 6.89 5.97
CA THR A 173 7.42 5.56 6.47
C THR A 173 7.72 5.63 7.96
N PHE A 174 7.33 4.59 8.70
CA PHE A 174 7.63 4.44 10.10
C PHE A 174 9.15 4.28 10.36
N ARG A 175 9.70 5.09 11.27
CA ARG A 175 11.14 5.19 11.56
C ARG A 175 11.62 4.31 12.71
N GLN A 176 10.74 3.67 13.49
CA GLN A 176 11.16 2.78 14.58
C GLN A 176 11.38 1.37 14.05
N HIS A 177 12.63 1.00 13.84
CA HIS A 177 13.01 -0.40 13.56
C HIS A 177 13.13 -1.18 14.86
N ARG A 178 12.33 -2.24 15.02
CA ARG A 178 12.46 -3.24 16.09
C ARG A 178 13.54 -4.30 15.80
N ILE A 179 14.38 -4.12 14.81
CA ILE A 179 15.45 -5.06 14.50
C ILE A 179 16.77 -4.39 14.87
N HIS A 180 17.34 -4.86 15.97
CA HIS A 180 18.57 -4.39 16.62
C HIS A 180 18.50 -2.94 17.13
N GLU A 181 18.48 -2.78 18.44
CA GLU A 181 18.77 -1.65 19.35
C GLU A 181 19.42 -0.37 18.76
N ALA A 182 19.21 -0.06 17.49
CA ALA A 182 19.66 1.18 16.89
C ALA A 182 18.64 2.27 17.21
N VAL A 183 18.96 3.01 18.24
CA VAL A 183 18.32 4.24 18.66
C VAL A 183 18.33 5.22 17.48
N ILE A 184 17.20 5.41 16.84
CA ILE A 184 16.96 6.64 16.09
C ILE A 184 17.12 7.78 17.09
N PRO A 185 17.83 8.87 16.76
CA PRO A 185 17.99 9.96 17.69
C PRO A 185 16.63 10.36 18.28
N GLN A 186 16.52 10.32 19.60
CA GLN A 186 15.31 10.67 20.36
C GLN A 186 14.92 12.17 20.24
N HIS A 187 15.21 12.82 19.12
CA HIS A 187 15.09 14.26 19.00
C HIS A 187 13.84 14.74 18.27
N SER A 188 12.99 13.85 17.71
CA SER A 188 11.70 14.30 17.20
C SER A 188 10.57 13.78 18.07
N SER A 189 9.84 14.67 18.72
CA SER A 189 8.63 14.36 19.50
C SER A 189 7.55 13.71 18.63
N PHE A 190 7.62 13.86 17.32
CA PHE A 190 6.55 13.51 16.40
C PHE A 190 6.89 12.37 15.42
N SER A 191 8.15 11.96 15.29
CA SER A 191 8.60 10.87 14.41
C SER A 191 8.09 10.97 12.95
N ILE A 192 7.87 12.18 12.47
CA ILE A 192 7.52 12.49 11.08
C ILE A 192 8.70 13.26 10.48
N PRO A 193 9.21 12.89 9.29
CA PRO A 193 10.28 13.64 8.65
C PRO A 193 9.96 15.14 8.60
N LEU A 194 10.94 16.00 8.92
CA LEU A 194 10.82 17.46 8.91
C LEU A 194 9.78 18.07 9.89
N ILE A 195 9.01 17.25 10.61
CA ILE A 195 8.14 17.68 11.71
C ILE A 195 8.70 17.15 13.02
N HIS A 196 9.70 17.82 13.55
CA HIS A 196 10.41 17.39 14.76
C HIS A 196 9.78 17.91 16.04
N ASP A 197 9.01 19.00 15.94
CA ASP A 197 8.36 19.68 17.06
C ASP A 197 7.10 20.43 16.62
N GLU A 198 6.41 21.05 17.59
CA GLU A 198 5.21 21.87 17.35
C GLU A 198 5.49 23.06 16.44
N ALA A 199 6.64 23.71 16.56
CA ALA A 199 6.95 24.88 15.75
C ALA A 199 7.09 24.50 14.26
N ALA A 200 7.72 23.36 13.96
CA ALA A 200 7.81 22.82 12.61
C ALA A 200 6.43 22.45 12.05
N ALA A 201 5.57 21.80 12.86
CA ALA A 201 4.20 21.46 12.46
C ALA A 201 3.38 22.74 12.13
N ARG A 202 3.44 23.76 12.98
CA ARG A 202 2.77 25.04 12.74
C ARG A 202 3.31 25.74 11.51
N ARG A 203 4.61 25.73 11.30
CA ARG A 203 5.23 26.33 10.12
C ARG A 203 4.75 25.70 8.81
N ILE A 204 4.68 24.36 8.76
CA ILE A 204 4.17 23.65 7.57
C ILE A 204 2.67 23.93 7.40
N ASN A 205 1.88 23.97 8.47
CA ASN A 205 0.48 24.33 8.43
C ASN A 205 0.25 25.75 7.87
N GLU A 206 1.04 26.73 8.30
CA GLU A 206 0.99 28.11 7.79
C GLU A 206 1.32 28.18 6.29
N LEU A 207 2.34 27.45 5.84
CA LEU A 207 2.68 27.36 4.43
C LEU A 207 1.54 26.72 3.62
N ALA A 208 0.97 25.62 4.11
CA ALA A 208 -0.17 24.99 3.47
C ALA A 208 -1.37 25.97 3.36
N ALA A 209 -1.68 26.69 4.43
CA ALA A 209 -2.72 27.72 4.45
C ALA A 209 -2.46 28.83 3.44
N GLN A 210 -1.22 29.34 3.38
CA GLN A 210 -0.81 30.42 2.48
C GLN A 210 -1.09 30.07 1.01
N TYR A 211 -0.89 28.81 0.61
CA TYR A 211 -1.13 28.34 -0.75
C TYR A 211 -2.49 27.70 -0.98
N GLY A 212 -3.37 27.69 0.04
CA GLY A 212 -4.70 27.06 -0.04
C GLY A 212 -4.59 25.54 -0.23
N ILE A 213 -3.57 24.92 0.34
CA ILE A 213 -3.35 23.47 0.36
C ILE A 213 -4.00 22.88 1.61
N LEU A 214 -4.72 21.76 1.47
CA LEU A 214 -5.00 20.87 2.59
C LEU A 214 -3.96 19.74 2.55
N LEU A 215 -3.07 19.70 3.53
CA LEU A 215 -2.04 18.68 3.68
C LEU A 215 -2.54 17.60 4.65
N VAL A 216 -2.81 16.43 4.12
CA VAL A 216 -3.31 15.28 4.88
C VAL A 216 -2.18 14.31 5.15
N VAL A 217 -1.78 14.14 6.39
CA VAL A 217 -0.78 13.17 6.80
C VAL A 217 -1.45 11.87 7.22
N LYS A 218 -1.04 10.75 6.62
CA LYS A 218 -1.40 9.41 7.07
C LYS A 218 -0.18 8.73 7.67
N PRO A 219 -0.01 8.79 8.97
CA PRO A 219 1.09 8.14 9.66
C PRO A 219 0.93 6.61 9.64
N HIS A 220 2.01 5.92 9.96
CA HIS A 220 1.94 4.47 10.14
C HIS A 220 1.09 4.12 11.39
N PRO A 221 0.26 3.06 11.36
CA PRO A 221 -0.65 2.71 12.47
C PRO A 221 0.02 2.55 13.84
N VAL A 222 1.30 2.16 13.87
CA VAL A 222 2.08 1.95 15.12
C VAL A 222 2.66 3.24 15.68
N GLN A 223 2.55 4.37 14.96
CA GLN A 223 3.15 5.63 15.36
C GLN A 223 2.31 6.32 16.43
N ASP A 224 2.94 6.66 17.56
CA ASP A 224 2.29 7.47 18.61
C ASP A 224 2.32 8.95 18.22
N LEU A 225 1.16 9.51 17.99
CA LEU A 225 0.97 10.92 17.61
C LEU A 225 0.09 11.66 18.63
N SER A 226 0.04 11.19 19.88
CA SER A 226 -0.77 11.83 20.93
C SER A 226 -0.48 13.33 21.05
N LEU A 227 0.80 13.72 20.97
CA LEU A 227 1.22 15.13 21.07
C LEU A 227 0.74 15.99 19.87
N ILE A 228 0.73 15.44 18.66
CA ILE A 228 0.29 16.18 17.48
C ILE A 228 -1.24 16.35 17.47
N ARG A 229 -1.99 15.38 17.97
CA ARG A 229 -3.45 15.42 18.01
C ARG A 229 -3.98 16.59 18.83
N GLU A 230 -3.21 17.09 19.79
CA GLU A 230 -3.57 18.24 20.61
C GLU A 230 -3.38 19.58 19.88
N LEU A 231 -2.64 19.59 18.75
CA LEU A 231 -2.44 20.79 17.95
C LEU A 231 -3.69 21.06 17.09
N GLN A 232 -4.26 22.23 17.25
CA GLN A 232 -5.34 22.72 16.38
C GLN A 232 -4.71 23.27 15.10
N LEU A 233 -4.68 22.46 14.04
CA LEU A 233 -4.11 22.78 12.74
C LEU A 233 -5.20 22.65 11.66
N ASP A 234 -5.44 23.72 10.89
CA ASP A 234 -6.54 23.79 9.94
C ASP A 234 -6.16 23.26 8.54
N HIS A 235 -4.88 23.32 8.19
CA HIS A 235 -4.37 22.93 6.87
C HIS A 235 -3.37 21.77 6.90
N LEU A 236 -2.99 21.31 8.08
CA LEU A 236 -2.20 20.08 8.30
C LEU A 236 -3.02 19.15 9.19
N ILE A 237 -3.63 18.15 8.62
CA ILE A 237 -4.53 17.22 9.33
C ILE A 237 -3.98 15.79 9.28
N PHE A 238 -4.38 14.99 10.27
CA PHE A 238 -3.93 13.61 10.43
C PHE A 238 -5.11 12.67 10.28
N ILE A 239 -5.00 11.68 9.39
CA ILE A 239 -5.99 10.62 9.21
C ILE A 239 -5.36 9.26 9.53
N TYR A 240 -6.19 8.32 9.93
CA TYR A 240 -5.79 6.97 10.30
C TYR A 240 -6.62 5.94 9.52
N ASP A 241 -6.37 4.66 9.73
CA ASP A 241 -7.06 3.61 8.97
C ASP A 241 -8.57 3.61 9.21
N ASP A 242 -9.03 4.01 10.39
CA ASP A 242 -10.45 4.18 10.73
C ASP A 242 -11.15 5.24 9.87
N PHE A 243 -10.44 6.26 9.40
CA PHE A 243 -10.98 7.24 8.45
C PHE A 243 -11.48 6.56 7.17
N PHE A 244 -10.68 5.65 6.60
CA PHE A 244 -11.06 4.95 5.38
C PHE A 244 -12.23 3.98 5.61
N VAL A 245 -12.18 3.24 6.72
CA VAL A 245 -13.25 2.30 7.10
C VAL A 245 -14.57 3.02 7.32
N SER A 246 -14.57 4.10 8.10
CA SER A 246 -15.77 4.88 8.45
C SER A 246 -16.43 5.52 7.23
N ASN A 247 -15.65 5.91 6.23
CA ASN A 247 -16.14 6.52 5.01
C ASN A 247 -16.38 5.52 3.85
N GLY A 248 -16.15 4.24 4.07
CA GLY A 248 -16.40 3.19 3.06
C GLY A 248 -15.50 3.28 1.83
N ILE A 249 -14.31 3.86 1.97
CA ILE A 249 -13.32 4.06 0.90
C ILE A 249 -12.04 3.29 1.18
N THR A 250 -11.22 3.10 0.16
CA THR A 250 -9.87 2.58 0.28
C THR A 250 -8.83 3.72 0.31
N ALA A 251 -7.63 3.42 0.77
CA ALA A 251 -6.51 4.36 0.67
C ALA A 251 -6.22 4.74 -0.80
N HIS A 252 -6.38 3.80 -1.74
CA HIS A 252 -6.18 4.05 -3.18
C HIS A 252 -7.30 4.89 -3.79
N ASP A 253 -8.56 4.74 -3.35
CA ASP A 253 -9.64 5.67 -3.73
C ASP A 253 -9.26 7.12 -3.34
N PHE A 254 -8.74 7.28 -2.12
CA PHE A 254 -8.33 8.60 -1.62
C PHE A 254 -7.13 9.15 -2.40
N LEU A 255 -6.07 8.36 -2.60
CA LEU A 255 -4.90 8.74 -3.39
C LEU A 255 -5.26 9.21 -4.79
N GLY A 256 -6.21 8.55 -5.44
CA GLY A 256 -6.69 8.94 -6.78
C GLY A 256 -7.28 10.36 -6.84
N LYS A 257 -7.75 10.91 -5.70
CA LYS A 257 -8.35 12.24 -5.61
C LYS A 257 -7.40 13.33 -5.13
N THR A 258 -6.22 12.99 -4.61
CA THR A 258 -5.22 13.99 -4.20
C THR A 258 -4.56 14.64 -5.42
N ASP A 259 -4.04 15.85 -5.25
CA ASP A 259 -3.31 16.57 -6.30
C ASP A 259 -1.82 16.27 -6.32
N ALA A 260 -1.25 15.84 -5.18
CA ALA A 260 0.14 15.42 -5.07
C ALA A 260 0.33 14.42 -3.91
N LEU A 261 1.41 13.66 -3.97
CA LEU A 261 1.89 12.77 -2.91
C LEU A 261 3.21 13.28 -2.36
N ILE A 262 3.30 13.40 -1.03
CA ILE A 262 4.58 13.47 -0.30
C ILE A 262 4.80 12.10 0.34
N THR A 263 5.98 11.54 0.19
CA THR A 263 6.35 10.25 0.80
C THR A 263 7.87 10.18 1.02
N ASP A 264 8.40 8.97 1.23
CA ASP A 264 9.83 8.75 1.44
C ASP A 264 10.29 7.41 0.84
N TYR A 265 10.43 6.36 1.67
CA TYR A 265 10.89 5.02 1.27
C TYR A 265 9.73 4.04 1.07
N SER A 266 8.54 4.53 0.84
CA SER A 266 7.33 3.72 0.69
C SER A 266 7.10 3.27 -0.75
N SER A 267 6.67 2.01 -0.92
CA SER A 267 6.27 1.45 -2.22
C SER A 267 5.04 2.12 -2.84
N ILE A 268 4.26 2.86 -2.04
CA ILE A 268 3.08 3.58 -2.49
C ILE A 268 3.37 4.56 -3.63
N ILE A 269 4.62 5.02 -3.74
CA ILE A 269 5.05 5.90 -4.82
C ILE A 269 4.79 5.27 -6.20
N PHE A 270 5.07 3.97 -6.39
CA PHE A 270 4.88 3.30 -7.67
C PHE A 270 3.40 3.13 -8.04
N ASP A 271 2.54 2.98 -7.04
CA ASP A 271 1.10 2.98 -7.25
C ASP A 271 0.62 4.40 -7.63
N TYR A 272 1.09 5.42 -6.90
CA TYR A 272 0.71 6.81 -7.13
C TYR A 272 1.17 7.34 -8.49
N LEU A 273 2.31 6.88 -9.01
CA LEU A 273 2.79 7.25 -10.36
C LEU A 273 1.72 7.01 -11.45
N LEU A 274 0.81 6.04 -11.27
CA LEU A 274 -0.31 5.77 -12.17
C LEU A 274 -1.25 6.95 -12.33
N THR A 275 -1.30 7.87 -11.36
CA THR A 275 -2.11 9.08 -11.44
C THR A 275 -1.49 10.16 -12.33
N GLY A 276 -0.20 10.06 -12.68
CA GLY A 276 0.57 11.07 -13.39
C GLY A 276 0.85 12.36 -12.60
N LYS A 277 0.38 12.44 -11.35
CA LYS A 277 0.44 13.65 -10.50
C LYS A 277 1.81 13.85 -9.84
N PRO A 278 2.13 15.09 -9.38
CA PRO A 278 3.39 15.40 -8.72
C PRO A 278 3.68 14.56 -7.48
N VAL A 279 4.95 14.21 -7.31
CA VAL A 279 5.46 13.48 -6.13
C VAL A 279 6.60 14.25 -5.50
N ALA A 280 6.64 14.31 -4.17
CA ALA A 280 7.76 14.84 -3.41
C ALA A 280 8.27 13.81 -2.39
N LEU A 281 9.55 13.91 -2.04
CA LEU A 281 10.23 13.02 -1.10
C LEU A 281 10.78 13.80 0.10
N THR A 282 10.50 13.33 1.30
CA THR A 282 11.10 13.77 2.56
C THR A 282 12.11 12.73 3.03
N ILE A 283 13.38 12.93 2.71
CA ILE A 283 14.45 11.94 2.87
C ILE A 283 15.68 12.51 3.59
N GLU A 284 15.45 13.34 4.61
CA GLU A 284 16.49 13.97 5.44
C GLU A 284 17.47 12.96 6.06
N ASP A 285 17.00 11.73 6.33
CA ASP A 285 17.74 10.63 6.92
C ASP A 285 18.25 9.60 5.89
N TYR A 286 18.38 9.98 4.61
CA TYR A 286 18.67 9.06 3.50
C TYR A 286 19.90 8.18 3.72
N GLU A 287 21.04 8.73 4.12
CA GLU A 287 22.28 7.95 4.29
C GLU A 287 22.13 6.96 5.45
N GLN A 288 21.54 7.38 6.57
CA GLN A 288 21.27 6.50 7.71
C GLN A 288 20.31 5.37 7.34
N TYR A 289 19.23 5.70 6.65
CA TYR A 289 18.23 4.69 6.22
C TYR A 289 18.84 3.67 5.25
N LYS A 290 19.66 4.13 4.31
CA LYS A 290 20.39 3.29 3.36
C LYS A 290 21.33 2.30 4.05
N GLU A 291 22.06 2.75 5.08
CA GLU A 291 22.98 1.90 5.85
C GLU A 291 22.24 0.84 6.67
N GLN A 292 21.13 1.21 7.29
CA GLN A 292 20.39 0.34 8.20
C GLN A 292 19.46 -0.65 7.49
N GLN A 293 18.71 -0.20 6.51
CA GLN A 293 17.68 -0.98 5.83
C GLN A 293 18.11 -1.43 4.43
N GLY A 294 18.85 -0.59 3.71
CA GLY A 294 19.15 -0.78 2.32
C GLY A 294 17.95 -0.59 1.39
N PHE A 295 18.24 -0.57 0.09
CA PHE A 295 17.24 -0.42 -0.96
C PHE A 295 17.28 -1.61 -1.92
N ALA A 296 16.10 -2.04 -2.36
CA ALA A 296 15.93 -3.07 -3.38
C ALA A 296 16.16 -2.52 -4.80
N ILE A 297 16.16 -1.19 -4.96
CA ILE A 297 16.33 -0.47 -6.23
C ILE A 297 17.41 0.60 -6.12
N ASP A 298 17.90 1.09 -7.26
CA ASP A 298 18.67 2.34 -7.27
C ASP A 298 17.74 3.52 -6.95
N PHE A 299 17.87 4.05 -5.75
CA PHE A 299 17.03 5.15 -5.24
C PHE A 299 17.17 6.44 -6.05
N LYS A 300 18.23 6.57 -6.89
CA LYS A 300 18.37 7.69 -7.84
C LYS A 300 17.19 7.76 -8.80
N MET A 301 16.57 6.62 -9.14
CA MET A 301 15.38 6.59 -9.97
C MET A 301 14.25 7.40 -9.34
N LEU A 302 13.97 7.23 -8.05
CA LEU A 302 12.94 8.00 -7.35
C LEU A 302 13.32 9.48 -7.20
N LYS A 303 14.58 9.77 -6.86
CA LYS A 303 15.08 11.17 -6.80
C LYS A 303 14.95 11.89 -8.14
N SER A 304 15.06 11.19 -9.28
CA SER A 304 14.99 11.79 -10.60
C SER A 304 13.59 12.21 -11.04
N CYS A 305 12.55 11.66 -10.42
CA CYS A 305 11.15 11.88 -10.79
C CYS A 305 10.31 12.53 -9.69
N SER A 306 10.95 12.95 -8.58
CA SER A 306 10.29 13.53 -7.41
C SER A 306 11.01 14.79 -6.93
N THR A 307 10.26 15.76 -6.44
CA THR A 307 10.81 16.94 -5.76
C THR A 307 11.35 16.54 -4.39
N ILE A 308 12.54 16.99 -4.02
CA ILE A 308 13.09 16.74 -2.68
C ILE A 308 12.66 17.89 -1.77
N LEU A 309 12.17 17.54 -0.58
CA LEU A 309 11.76 18.47 0.47
C LEU A 309 12.66 18.25 1.69
N ASP A 310 13.59 19.15 1.89
CA ASP A 310 14.55 19.14 3.01
C ASP A 310 14.33 20.31 3.98
N THR A 311 13.62 21.35 3.53
CA THR A 311 13.39 22.59 4.29
C THR A 311 11.95 23.08 4.14
N PRO A 312 11.46 23.96 5.03
CA PRO A 312 10.16 24.63 4.86
C PRO A 312 10.07 25.43 3.54
N GLU A 313 11.17 25.97 3.06
CA GLU A 313 11.26 26.71 1.79
C GLU A 313 11.00 25.79 0.60
N ASP A 314 11.42 24.52 0.66
CA ASP A 314 11.14 23.52 -0.37
C ASP A 314 9.64 23.19 -0.40
N PHE A 315 8.98 23.11 0.77
CA PHE A 315 7.52 22.95 0.83
C PHE A 315 6.83 24.16 0.17
N ALA A 316 7.28 25.39 0.47
CA ALA A 316 6.70 26.59 -0.12
C ALA A 316 6.87 26.59 -1.66
N ALA A 317 8.03 26.19 -2.17
CA ALA A 317 8.29 26.08 -3.60
C ALA A 317 7.39 25.00 -4.25
N PHE A 318 7.32 23.82 -3.65
CA PHE A 318 6.48 22.72 -4.14
C PHE A 318 4.99 23.09 -4.15
N PHE A 319 4.47 23.72 -3.09
CA PHE A 319 3.08 24.15 -3.01
C PHE A 319 2.75 25.24 -4.03
N ARG A 320 3.66 26.20 -4.24
CA ARG A 320 3.52 27.22 -5.29
C ARG A 320 3.44 26.57 -6.67
N ASP A 321 4.39 25.70 -7.01
CA ASP A 321 4.43 25.03 -8.31
C ASP A 321 3.13 24.23 -8.54
N LEU A 322 2.65 23.53 -7.51
CA LEU A 322 1.41 22.78 -7.58
C LEU A 322 0.18 23.65 -7.85
N VAL A 323 0.09 24.83 -7.23
CA VAL A 323 -1.03 25.78 -7.41
C VAL A 323 -0.94 26.45 -8.78
N GLU A 324 0.25 26.79 -9.23
CA GLU A 324 0.49 27.40 -10.54
C GLU A 324 0.39 26.40 -11.70
N GLY A 325 0.34 25.10 -11.41
CA GLY A 325 0.31 24.02 -12.42
C GLY A 325 1.67 23.76 -13.07
N ASN A 326 2.76 24.18 -12.40
CA ASN A 326 4.14 23.91 -12.84
C ASN A 326 4.51 22.48 -12.42
N ASP A 327 4.99 21.69 -13.37
CA ASP A 327 5.42 20.31 -13.13
C ASP A 327 6.67 19.97 -13.94
N PRO A 328 7.84 20.43 -13.49
CA PRO A 328 9.08 20.26 -14.25
C PRO A 328 9.55 18.81 -14.35
N LEU A 329 9.06 17.92 -13.47
CA LEU A 329 9.45 16.52 -13.43
C LEU A 329 8.42 15.56 -14.10
N LYS A 330 7.40 16.11 -14.76
CA LYS A 330 6.32 15.32 -15.36
C LYS A 330 6.83 14.27 -16.34
N GLU A 331 7.66 14.65 -17.30
CA GLU A 331 8.20 13.72 -18.31
C GLU A 331 9.02 12.61 -17.67
N LYS A 332 9.86 12.96 -16.69
CA LYS A 332 10.69 11.98 -15.98
C LYS A 332 9.84 11.03 -15.15
N ARG A 333 8.77 11.53 -14.54
CA ARG A 333 7.80 10.75 -13.79
C ARG A 333 7.03 9.78 -14.69
N GLU A 334 6.64 10.21 -15.89
CA GLU A 334 6.00 9.35 -16.90
C GLU A 334 6.95 8.24 -17.39
N GLU A 335 8.24 8.53 -17.55
CA GLU A 335 9.26 7.53 -17.90
C GLU A 335 9.35 6.44 -16.83
N VAL A 336 9.48 6.84 -15.55
CA VAL A 336 9.54 5.90 -14.43
C VAL A 336 8.22 5.12 -14.29
N MET A 337 7.08 5.78 -14.44
CA MET A 337 5.77 5.14 -14.43
C MET A 337 5.68 3.99 -15.46
N ARG A 338 6.07 4.25 -16.71
CA ARG A 338 6.03 3.24 -17.80
C ARG A 338 7.01 2.10 -17.59
N LEU A 339 8.15 2.35 -16.94
CA LEU A 339 9.12 1.33 -16.59
C LEU A 339 8.56 0.40 -15.49
N THR A 340 7.90 0.97 -14.50
CA THR A 340 7.49 0.28 -13.27
C THR A 340 6.06 -0.25 -13.29
N ASN A 341 5.25 0.15 -14.28
CA ASN A 341 3.87 -0.27 -14.44
C ASN A 341 3.56 -0.62 -15.91
N THR A 342 3.21 -1.86 -16.17
CA THR A 342 2.85 -2.32 -17.53
C THR A 342 1.46 -1.85 -17.94
N TYR A 343 0.51 -1.86 -17.01
CA TYR A 343 -0.89 -1.49 -17.26
C TYR A 343 -1.22 -0.18 -16.54
N LEU A 344 -1.82 0.74 -17.31
CA LEU A 344 -2.12 2.12 -16.87
C LEU A 344 -3.63 2.43 -17.00
N ASP A 345 -4.48 1.41 -16.98
CA ASP A 345 -5.86 1.49 -17.46
C ASP A 345 -6.94 1.20 -16.40
N GLY A 346 -6.55 0.98 -15.14
CA GLY A 346 -7.50 0.71 -14.04
C GLY A 346 -8.30 -0.58 -14.21
N ASN A 347 -7.78 -1.59 -14.92
CA ASN A 347 -8.45 -2.86 -15.17
C ASN A 347 -7.66 -4.07 -14.65
N SER A 348 -6.78 -3.88 -13.67
CA SER A 348 -5.93 -4.95 -13.12
C SER A 348 -6.77 -6.02 -12.42
N THR A 349 -7.79 -5.64 -11.67
CA THR A 349 -8.69 -6.57 -10.99
C THR A 349 -9.34 -7.54 -11.97
N LYS A 350 -9.89 -7.00 -13.05
CA LYS A 350 -10.53 -7.82 -14.09
C LYS A 350 -9.53 -8.80 -14.70
N ARG A 351 -8.34 -8.34 -15.09
CA ARG A 351 -7.29 -9.20 -15.67
C ARG A 351 -6.86 -10.32 -14.72
N VAL A 352 -6.65 -9.99 -13.47
CA VAL A 352 -6.25 -10.97 -12.44
C VAL A 352 -7.35 -12.01 -12.24
N VAL A 353 -8.61 -11.61 -12.16
CA VAL A 353 -9.72 -12.55 -11.96
C VAL A 353 -9.97 -13.39 -13.22
N ASP A 354 -9.85 -12.83 -14.44
CA ASP A 354 -9.92 -13.59 -15.70
C ASP A 354 -8.83 -14.70 -15.70
N TRP A 355 -7.60 -14.35 -15.38
CA TRP A 355 -6.50 -15.29 -15.30
C TRP A 355 -6.69 -16.36 -14.20
N MET A 356 -7.19 -15.98 -13.02
CA MET A 356 -7.49 -16.95 -11.95
C MET A 356 -8.62 -17.91 -12.35
N GLU A 357 -9.61 -17.43 -13.09
CA GLU A 357 -10.70 -18.26 -13.63
C GLU A 357 -10.14 -19.32 -14.59
N GLU A 358 -9.26 -18.93 -15.51
CA GLU A 358 -8.58 -19.87 -16.41
C GLU A 358 -7.75 -20.91 -15.66
N LEU A 359 -7.01 -20.49 -14.60
CA LEU A 359 -6.25 -21.42 -13.77
C LEU A 359 -7.12 -22.48 -13.11
N LEU A 360 -8.31 -22.09 -12.62
CA LEU A 360 -9.24 -23.01 -11.97
C LEU A 360 -9.96 -23.96 -12.94
N GLN A 361 -9.93 -23.67 -14.24
CA GLN A 361 -10.53 -24.52 -15.30
C GLN A 361 -9.52 -25.51 -15.88
N ARG A 362 -8.22 -25.35 -15.66
CA ARG A 362 -7.19 -26.28 -16.15
C ARG A 362 -7.38 -27.67 -15.51
N PRO A 363 -7.23 -28.75 -16.28
CA PRO A 363 -7.18 -30.10 -15.73
C PRO A 363 -6.07 -30.20 -14.67
N ARG A 364 -6.38 -30.76 -13.52
CA ARG A 364 -5.44 -30.94 -12.40
C ARG A 364 -4.80 -32.30 -12.43
#